data_2491941d8a29a9fd90123b59c7e5644a
#
_entry.id   2491941d8a29a9fd90123b59c7e5644a
#
_cell.length_a   1.000
_cell.length_b   1.000
_cell.length_c   1.000
_cell.angle_alpha   90.00
_cell.angle_beta   90.00
_cell.angle_gamma   90.00
#
_symmetry.space_group_name_H-M   'P 1'
#
loop_
_entity.id
_entity.type
_entity.pdbx_description
1 polymer ?
#
loop_
_entity_poly.entity_id
_entity_poly.type
_entity_poly.pdbx_seq_one_letter_code
_entity_poly.pdbx_strand_id
1 'polypeptide(L)'
;MRNHSPTNISRGDFLTTLAAASAAVLSPACKTLRTEVTSHPEAPHSRIIDAHQHLWDLEQLHLPWLQKADPKIAKSFSPADYRAATEGLPIRAVYMEVAVAEDQLDWEARLLQELIQSQSTQTFAAILSGRPASPDFADYLERCMDKGMLKGIRRILHDPETPRGTCLEADFLKGIRLLGEKKLTFDVCIRPRELRDVVTLATECPDTQFVLDHCGNADSKAFQANPAAKPAHTAVEWQKSMEAIAKRPNVACKISGVVEPMSAGWTPEDLAPVVNHCLDTFGSDRVLFSSNWPVCLLGGTLRQWVDALAKITASRPATDRAKLWADNASRIYGLDA
;
A
#
# COMPACT_ATOMS: atom_id res chain seq x y z
N MET A 1 -43.67 20.24 -44.61
CA MET A 1 -44.05 21.65 -44.85
C MET A 1 -43.36 22.53 -43.84
N ARG A 2 -42.64 23.48 -44.42
CA ARG A 2 -42.01 24.71 -43.97
C ARG A 2 -40.72 24.59 -43.15
N ASN A 3 -39.69 24.75 -43.94
CA ASN A 3 -38.42 25.48 -43.83
C ASN A 3 -38.52 26.80 -43.03
N HIS A 4 -37.44 27.11 -42.31
CA HIS A 4 -36.73 28.38 -42.44
C HIS A 4 -35.35 28.31 -41.76
N SER A 5 -34.33 28.47 -42.55
CA SER A 5 -32.93 28.84 -42.23
C SER A 5 -32.72 30.35 -42.59
N PRO A 6 -31.53 30.94 -42.54
CA PRO A 6 -30.90 31.67 -41.43
C PRO A 6 -30.67 33.14 -41.82
N THR A 7 -30.24 34.01 -40.93
CA THR A 7 -29.65 35.32 -41.33
C THR A 7 -28.38 35.62 -40.54
N ASN A 8 -27.35 35.73 -41.36
CA ASN A 8 -26.06 36.35 -41.15
C ASN A 8 -26.21 37.89 -41.16
N ILE A 9 -25.58 38.66 -40.31
CA ILE A 9 -25.21 40.06 -40.57
C ILE A 9 -23.82 40.37 -39.97
N SER A 10 -23.07 41.03 -40.77
CA SER A 10 -21.69 41.40 -40.94
C SER A 10 -21.23 42.62 -40.10
N ARG A 11 -19.90 42.65 -39.99
CA ARG A 11 -18.93 43.70 -39.68
C ARG A 11 -19.35 45.18 -39.96
N GLY A 12 -18.79 46.10 -39.09
CA GLY A 12 -18.69 47.50 -39.41
C GLY A 12 -17.88 48.30 -38.38
N ASP A 13 -16.68 48.69 -38.77
CA ASP A 13 -15.77 49.62 -38.10
C ASP A 13 -16.39 50.98 -37.83
N PHE A 14 -15.93 51.68 -36.80
CA PHE A 14 -15.65 53.13 -36.87
C PHE A 14 -14.64 53.61 -35.81
N LEU A 15 -13.67 54.38 -36.29
CA LEU A 15 -12.57 55.05 -35.60
C LEU A 15 -12.96 56.44 -35.07
N THR A 16 -12.14 56.93 -34.13
CA THR A 16 -11.78 58.32 -33.75
C THR A 16 -12.71 59.09 -32.81
N THR A 17 -12.21 59.61 -31.66
CA THR A 17 -11.42 60.87 -31.56
C THR A 17 -10.89 61.08 -30.11
N LEU A 18 -9.70 61.66 -30.02
CA LEU A 18 -9.03 62.14 -28.80
C LEU A 18 -9.80 63.26 -28.06
N ALA A 19 -9.76 63.29 -26.73
CA ALA A 19 -9.74 64.50 -25.93
C ALA A 19 -9.01 64.20 -24.62
N ALA A 20 -7.94 64.95 -24.37
CA ALA A 20 -7.14 64.94 -23.15
C ALA A 20 -7.83 65.74 -22.03
N ALA A 21 -7.90 65.17 -20.81
CA ALA A 21 -8.12 65.91 -19.61
C ALA A 21 -7.29 65.27 -18.47
N SER A 22 -6.30 66.01 -18.01
CA SER A 22 -5.46 65.68 -16.83
C SER A 22 -6.29 65.81 -15.55
N ALA A 23 -6.35 64.78 -14.74
CA ALA A 23 -6.76 64.88 -13.35
C ALA A 23 -6.05 63.84 -12.49
N ALA A 24 -5.61 64.31 -11.37
CA ALA A 24 -4.79 63.78 -10.28
C ALA A 24 -4.84 62.27 -9.99
N VAL A 25 -3.62 61.79 -9.79
CA VAL A 25 -3.27 60.44 -9.30
C VAL A 25 -3.76 60.28 -7.85
N LEU A 26 -4.70 59.37 -7.63
CA LEU A 26 -4.90 58.65 -6.40
C LEU A 26 -4.59 57.17 -6.68
N SER A 27 -3.41 56.75 -6.22
CA SER A 27 -3.02 55.32 -6.28
C SER A 27 -3.93 54.48 -5.39
N PRO A 28 -4.67 53.49 -5.93
CA PRO A 28 -5.19 52.43 -5.08
C PRO A 28 -4.04 51.48 -4.75
N ALA A 29 -3.78 51.30 -3.45
CA ALA A 29 -2.88 50.31 -2.93
C ALA A 29 -3.26 48.93 -3.55
N CYS A 30 -2.40 48.44 -4.42
CA CYS A 30 -2.47 47.09 -4.95
C CYS A 30 -2.23 46.13 -3.75
N LYS A 31 -3.32 45.64 -3.14
CA LYS A 31 -3.25 44.46 -2.27
C LYS A 31 -2.84 43.33 -3.16
N THR A 32 -1.55 43.02 -3.21
CA THR A 32 -1.05 41.73 -3.66
C THR A 32 -1.74 40.67 -2.81
N LEU A 33 -2.72 40.00 -3.38
CA LEU A 33 -3.17 38.69 -2.92
C LEU A 33 -1.93 37.79 -2.96
N ARG A 34 -1.25 37.66 -1.82
CA ARG A 34 -0.37 36.52 -1.60
C ARG A 34 -1.29 35.31 -1.67
N THR A 35 -1.29 34.62 -2.78
CA THR A 35 -1.66 33.21 -2.82
C THR A 35 -0.76 32.55 -1.77
N GLU A 36 -1.34 32.16 -0.64
CA GLU A 36 -0.71 31.20 0.25
C GLU A 36 -0.47 29.94 -0.60
N VAL A 37 0.74 29.81 -1.09
CA VAL A 37 1.25 28.52 -1.55
C VAL A 37 1.23 27.68 -0.28
N THR A 38 0.22 26.82 -0.15
CA THR A 38 0.21 25.76 0.85
C THR A 38 1.46 24.95 0.57
N SER A 39 2.54 25.23 1.28
CA SER A 39 3.75 24.44 1.26
C SER A 39 3.36 23.06 1.78
N HIS A 40 3.21 22.09 0.88
CA HIS A 40 3.13 20.70 1.30
C HIS A 40 4.40 20.43 2.13
N PRO A 41 4.28 19.82 3.32
CA PRO A 41 5.47 19.46 4.09
C PRO A 41 6.41 18.65 3.21
N GLU A 42 7.70 18.92 3.29
CA GLU A 42 8.74 18.23 2.53
C GLU A 42 8.58 16.70 2.69
N ALA A 43 8.77 15.94 1.62
CA ALA A 43 8.71 14.49 1.66
C ALA A 43 9.73 13.97 2.70
N PRO A 44 9.38 12.95 3.51
CA PRO A 44 10.26 12.45 4.58
C PRO A 44 11.58 11.86 4.05
N HIS A 45 11.59 11.48 2.77
CA HIS A 45 12.74 10.93 2.07
C HIS A 45 12.71 11.28 0.58
N SER A 46 13.91 11.30 -0.05
CA SER A 46 14.08 11.57 -1.49
C SER A 46 13.58 10.42 -2.38
N ARG A 47 13.35 9.24 -1.80
CA ARG A 47 12.83 8.04 -2.49
C ARG A 47 11.99 7.23 -1.51
N ILE A 48 10.80 6.81 -1.97
CA ILE A 48 9.89 5.97 -1.21
C ILE A 48 9.45 4.81 -2.11
N ILE A 49 9.51 3.58 -1.59
CA ILE A 49 8.88 2.41 -2.19
C ILE A 49 7.78 1.94 -1.24
N ASP A 50 6.55 2.09 -1.70
CA ASP A 50 5.39 1.51 -1.04
C ASP A 50 5.32 0.02 -1.37
N ALA A 51 5.64 -0.83 -0.42
CA ALA A 51 5.69 -2.28 -0.61
C ALA A 51 4.31 -2.95 -0.51
N HIS A 52 3.20 -2.18 -0.43
CA HIS A 52 1.85 -2.73 -0.30
C HIS A 52 0.77 -1.75 -0.74
N GLN A 53 0.56 -1.66 -2.03
CA GLN A 53 -0.49 -0.87 -2.67
C GLN A 53 -1.54 -1.80 -3.27
N HIS A 54 -2.81 -1.48 -3.07
CA HIS A 54 -3.89 -2.12 -3.81
C HIS A 54 -4.52 -1.16 -4.81
N LEU A 55 -4.93 -1.71 -5.94
CA LEU A 55 -5.76 -1.05 -6.96
C LEU A 55 -6.84 -2.04 -7.39
N TRP A 56 -8.05 -1.59 -7.56
CA TRP A 56 -9.12 -2.41 -8.12
C TRP A 56 -10.17 -1.59 -8.86
N ASP A 57 -10.68 -2.15 -9.91
CA ASP A 57 -11.82 -1.66 -10.67
C ASP A 57 -12.95 -2.67 -10.58
N LEU A 58 -14.05 -2.31 -9.92
CA LEU A 58 -15.19 -3.20 -9.68
C LEU A 58 -16.02 -3.48 -10.93
N GLU A 59 -15.74 -2.80 -12.05
CA GLU A 59 -16.30 -3.15 -13.37
C GLU A 59 -15.55 -4.33 -14.01
N GLN A 60 -14.31 -4.57 -13.59
CA GLN A 60 -13.42 -5.60 -14.16
C GLN A 60 -13.10 -6.73 -13.18
N LEU A 61 -13.08 -6.46 -11.88
CA LEU A 61 -12.69 -7.40 -10.84
C LEU A 61 -13.83 -7.66 -9.86
N HIS A 62 -14.10 -8.91 -9.60
CA HIS A 62 -15.02 -9.35 -8.55
C HIS A 62 -14.23 -9.63 -7.27
N LEU A 63 -14.46 -8.80 -6.25
CA LEU A 63 -13.88 -8.92 -4.92
C LEU A 63 -14.96 -9.34 -3.90
N PRO A 64 -15.13 -10.62 -3.62
CA PRO A 64 -16.23 -11.10 -2.75
C PRO A 64 -16.23 -10.48 -1.35
N TRP A 65 -15.05 -10.21 -0.80
CA TRP A 65 -14.89 -9.64 0.53
C TRP A 65 -15.39 -8.19 0.66
N LEU A 66 -15.43 -7.41 -0.45
CA LEU A 66 -15.93 -6.04 -0.44
C LEU A 66 -17.43 -5.92 -0.19
N GLN A 67 -18.20 -6.99 -0.41
CA GLN A 67 -19.64 -6.97 -0.14
C GLN A 67 -20.01 -6.67 1.32
N LYS A 68 -19.08 -6.94 2.24
CA LYS A 68 -19.24 -6.70 3.69
C LYS A 68 -18.28 -5.63 4.21
N ALA A 69 -17.54 -4.96 3.31
CA ALA A 69 -16.56 -3.95 3.69
C ALA A 69 -17.21 -2.59 4.01
N ASP A 70 -16.46 -1.73 4.70
CA ASP A 70 -16.86 -0.35 4.95
C ASP A 70 -17.04 0.40 3.61
N PRO A 71 -18.10 1.21 3.45
CA PRO A 71 -18.34 2.00 2.25
C PRO A 71 -17.16 2.89 1.82
N LYS A 72 -16.27 3.26 2.73
CA LYS A 72 -15.04 4.01 2.41
C LYS A 72 -14.16 3.29 1.39
N ILE A 73 -14.16 1.96 1.40
CA ILE A 73 -13.33 1.14 0.52
C ILE A 73 -14.14 0.28 -0.45
N ALA A 74 -15.46 0.21 -0.33
CA ALA A 74 -16.36 -0.55 -1.21
C ALA A 74 -16.67 0.19 -2.53
N LYS A 75 -15.64 0.68 -3.22
CA LYS A 75 -15.70 1.36 -4.53
C LYS A 75 -14.40 1.09 -5.29
N SER A 76 -14.36 1.42 -6.60
CA SER A 76 -13.12 1.32 -7.39
C SER A 76 -12.06 2.32 -6.92
N PHE A 77 -10.79 1.90 -7.01
CA PHE A 77 -9.61 2.72 -6.73
C PHE A 77 -8.59 2.55 -7.84
N SER A 78 -8.40 3.64 -8.59
CA SER A 78 -7.56 3.69 -9.79
C SER A 78 -6.13 4.16 -9.50
N PRO A 79 -5.21 4.01 -10.46
CA PRO A 79 -3.89 4.66 -10.39
C PRO A 79 -3.94 6.18 -10.25
N ALA A 80 -4.99 6.83 -10.77
CA ALA A 80 -5.17 8.28 -10.63
C ALA A 80 -5.51 8.66 -9.18
N ASP A 81 -6.33 7.84 -8.50
CA ASP A 81 -6.67 8.04 -7.08
C ASP A 81 -5.42 7.88 -6.20
N TYR A 82 -4.58 6.85 -6.49
CA TYR A 82 -3.32 6.66 -5.77
C TYR A 82 -2.36 7.84 -6.00
N ARG A 83 -2.26 8.34 -7.23
CA ARG A 83 -1.43 9.51 -7.55
C ARG A 83 -1.89 10.74 -6.78
N ALA A 84 -3.18 10.96 -6.69
CA ALA A 84 -3.76 12.05 -5.89
C ALA A 84 -3.45 11.87 -4.38
N ALA A 85 -3.57 10.64 -3.86
CA ALA A 85 -3.28 10.33 -2.46
C ALA A 85 -1.79 10.48 -2.09
N THR A 86 -0.90 10.42 -3.09
CA THR A 86 0.57 10.49 -2.94
C THR A 86 1.17 11.78 -3.52
N GLU A 87 0.34 12.79 -3.76
CA GLU A 87 0.81 14.05 -4.32
C GLU A 87 1.97 14.65 -3.51
N GLY A 88 3.03 15.06 -4.20
CA GLY A 88 4.25 15.60 -3.58
C GLY A 88 5.16 14.57 -2.92
N LEU A 89 4.87 13.26 -2.98
CA LEU A 89 5.76 12.21 -2.51
C LEU A 89 6.54 11.57 -3.67
N PRO A 90 7.87 11.37 -3.54
CA PRO A 90 8.69 10.66 -4.53
C PRO A 90 8.51 9.15 -4.38
N ILE A 91 7.30 8.66 -4.64
CA ILE A 91 6.85 7.30 -4.33
C ILE A 91 6.64 6.45 -5.58
N ARG A 92 7.13 5.22 -5.54
CA ARG A 92 6.77 4.13 -6.44
C ARG A 92 6.16 2.99 -5.63
N ALA A 93 5.37 2.12 -6.24
CA ALA A 93 4.60 1.12 -5.52
C ALA A 93 4.75 -0.29 -6.09
N VAL A 94 4.77 -1.26 -5.18
CA VAL A 94 4.56 -2.68 -5.46
C VAL A 94 3.07 -2.98 -5.26
N TYR A 95 2.41 -3.41 -6.32
CA TYR A 95 1.04 -3.88 -6.21
C TYR A 95 0.95 -5.11 -5.35
N MET A 96 -0.07 -5.14 -4.51
CA MET A 96 -0.46 -6.30 -3.72
C MET A 96 -1.82 -6.80 -4.20
N GLU A 97 -1.94 -8.10 -4.44
CA GLU A 97 -3.18 -8.77 -4.85
C GLU A 97 -4.38 -8.35 -3.99
N VAL A 98 -5.59 -8.43 -4.55
CA VAL A 98 -6.80 -7.89 -3.92
C VAL A 98 -7.84 -8.95 -3.54
N ALA A 99 -7.44 -10.21 -3.43
CA ALA A 99 -8.32 -11.34 -3.13
C ALA A 99 -9.53 -11.40 -4.08
N VAL A 100 -9.25 -11.37 -5.37
CA VAL A 100 -10.26 -11.59 -6.43
C VAL A 100 -10.91 -12.96 -6.31
N ALA A 101 -12.08 -13.12 -6.92
CA ALA A 101 -12.73 -14.42 -7.06
C ALA A 101 -11.78 -15.45 -7.71
N GLU A 102 -11.91 -16.72 -7.36
CA GLU A 102 -10.96 -17.78 -7.74
C GLU A 102 -10.77 -17.94 -9.26
N ASP A 103 -11.78 -17.67 -10.04
CA ASP A 103 -11.75 -17.71 -11.50
C ASP A 103 -11.13 -16.48 -12.14
N GLN A 104 -10.74 -15.47 -11.34
CA GLN A 104 -10.16 -14.23 -11.84
C GLN A 104 -8.65 -14.07 -11.54
N LEU A 105 -7.97 -15.07 -10.99
CA LEU A 105 -6.53 -14.97 -10.69
C LEU A 105 -5.68 -14.62 -11.92
N ASP A 106 -5.88 -15.31 -13.04
CA ASP A 106 -5.19 -15.03 -14.30
C ASP A 106 -5.59 -13.67 -14.90
N TRP A 107 -6.83 -13.22 -14.64
CA TRP A 107 -7.32 -11.93 -15.11
C TRP A 107 -6.68 -10.78 -14.34
N GLU A 108 -6.61 -10.86 -13.02
CA GLU A 108 -5.88 -9.90 -12.19
C GLU A 108 -4.43 -9.76 -12.68
N ALA A 109 -3.73 -10.88 -12.92
CA ALA A 109 -2.35 -10.89 -13.41
C ALA A 109 -2.21 -10.21 -14.79
N ARG A 110 -3.18 -10.32 -15.70
CA ARG A 110 -3.18 -9.64 -17.00
C ARG A 110 -3.37 -8.13 -16.87
N LEU A 111 -4.37 -7.71 -16.09
CA LEU A 111 -4.63 -6.30 -15.85
C LEU A 111 -3.40 -5.60 -15.27
N LEU A 112 -2.72 -6.26 -14.34
CA LEU A 112 -1.48 -5.72 -13.73
C LEU A 112 -0.33 -5.66 -14.74
N GLN A 113 -0.20 -6.65 -15.60
CA GLN A 113 0.80 -6.61 -16.65
C GLN A 113 0.61 -5.40 -17.56
N GLU A 114 -0.61 -5.18 -18.04
CA GLU A 114 -0.95 -4.04 -18.89
C GLU A 114 -0.68 -2.71 -18.18
N LEU A 115 -1.09 -2.61 -16.91
CA LEU A 115 -0.86 -1.43 -16.08
C LEU A 115 0.64 -1.10 -15.95
N ILE A 116 1.46 -2.09 -15.62
CA ILE A 116 2.90 -1.90 -15.40
C ILE A 116 3.62 -1.60 -16.72
N GLN A 117 3.27 -2.29 -17.79
CA GLN A 117 3.84 -2.06 -19.13
C GLN A 117 3.51 -0.68 -19.69
N SER A 118 2.39 -0.10 -19.31
CA SER A 118 2.02 1.26 -19.73
C SER A 118 2.99 2.33 -19.24
N GLN A 119 3.75 2.06 -18.19
CA GLN A 119 4.67 2.99 -17.50
C GLN A 119 4.03 4.33 -17.12
N SER A 120 2.69 4.40 -17.13
CA SER A 120 1.93 5.61 -16.84
C SER A 120 1.59 5.81 -15.37
N THR A 121 2.02 4.86 -14.51
CA THR A 121 1.66 4.81 -13.10
C THR A 121 2.89 4.69 -12.20
N GLN A 122 2.69 4.86 -10.89
CA GLN A 122 3.75 4.62 -9.89
C GLN A 122 3.98 3.13 -9.61
N THR A 123 3.06 2.26 -10.06
CA THR A 123 3.13 0.80 -9.86
C THR A 123 4.09 0.18 -10.86
N PHE A 124 5.08 -0.61 -10.40
CA PHE A 124 6.15 -1.12 -11.25
C PHE A 124 6.52 -2.60 -11.01
N ALA A 125 5.93 -3.22 -9.99
CA ALA A 125 6.09 -4.62 -9.66
C ALA A 125 4.82 -5.14 -8.96
N ALA A 126 4.66 -6.45 -8.85
CA ALA A 126 3.47 -7.06 -8.26
C ALA A 126 3.77 -8.27 -7.38
N ILE A 127 3.01 -8.39 -6.30
CA ILE A 127 2.78 -9.61 -5.54
C ILE A 127 1.38 -10.08 -5.91
N LEU A 128 1.28 -11.21 -6.58
CA LEU A 128 0.02 -11.72 -7.08
C LEU A 128 -0.63 -12.72 -6.11
N SER A 129 -1.93 -12.88 -6.27
CA SER A 129 -2.68 -13.93 -5.59
C SER A 129 -2.18 -15.31 -6.03
N GLY A 130 -2.10 -16.28 -5.11
CA GLY A 130 -1.72 -17.64 -5.46
C GLY A 130 -2.27 -18.68 -4.51
N ARG A 131 -2.22 -19.93 -4.94
CA ARG A 131 -2.74 -21.09 -4.19
C ARG A 131 -1.61 -22.13 -4.05
N PRO A 132 -0.69 -21.96 -3.07
CA PRO A 132 0.48 -22.84 -2.92
C PRO A 132 0.16 -24.32 -2.83
N ALA A 133 -1.01 -24.69 -2.27
CA ALA A 133 -1.47 -26.08 -2.18
C ALA A 133 -2.12 -26.63 -3.45
N SER A 134 -2.35 -25.80 -4.48
CA SER A 134 -2.96 -26.25 -5.74
C SER A 134 -1.99 -27.14 -6.52
N PRO A 135 -2.46 -28.25 -7.12
CA PRO A 135 -1.63 -29.04 -8.03
C PRO A 135 -1.16 -28.25 -9.26
N ASP A 136 -1.91 -27.24 -9.69
CA ASP A 136 -1.61 -26.39 -10.85
C ASP A 136 -0.74 -25.16 -10.48
N PHE A 137 -0.25 -25.08 -9.24
CA PHE A 137 0.45 -23.87 -8.77
C PHE A 137 1.75 -23.60 -9.54
N ALA A 138 2.49 -24.65 -9.92
CA ALA A 138 3.71 -24.51 -10.72
C ALA A 138 3.42 -23.88 -12.09
N ASP A 139 2.40 -24.38 -12.78
CA ASP A 139 1.99 -23.87 -14.09
C ASP A 139 1.46 -22.44 -14.01
N TYR A 140 0.74 -22.11 -12.94
CA TYR A 140 0.31 -20.74 -12.66
C TYR A 140 1.51 -19.79 -12.50
N LEU A 141 2.51 -20.19 -11.73
CA LEU A 141 3.72 -19.38 -11.55
C LEU A 141 4.46 -19.14 -12.86
N GLU A 142 4.63 -20.16 -13.70
CA GLU A 142 5.29 -20.01 -15.01
C GLU A 142 4.55 -18.95 -15.86
N ARG A 143 3.22 -19.05 -15.97
CA ARG A 143 2.42 -18.05 -16.71
C ARG A 143 2.55 -16.63 -16.17
N CYS A 144 2.72 -16.48 -14.85
CA CYS A 144 2.88 -15.17 -14.22
C CYS A 144 4.31 -14.63 -14.33
N MET A 145 5.32 -15.50 -14.27
CA MET A 145 6.74 -15.11 -14.37
C MET A 145 7.10 -14.59 -15.75
N ASP A 146 6.54 -15.15 -16.82
CA ASP A 146 6.75 -14.70 -18.20
C ASP A 146 6.38 -13.22 -18.42
N LYS A 147 5.62 -12.64 -17.48
CA LYS A 147 5.21 -11.23 -17.52
C LYS A 147 6.26 -10.24 -16.99
N GLY A 148 7.33 -10.72 -16.34
CA GLY A 148 8.45 -9.91 -15.85
C GLY A 148 8.17 -9.03 -14.62
N MET A 149 6.92 -8.94 -14.16
CA MET A 149 6.52 -8.05 -13.06
C MET A 149 6.43 -8.76 -11.70
N LEU A 150 6.35 -10.09 -11.69
CA LEU A 150 6.11 -10.89 -10.49
C LEU A 150 7.32 -10.88 -9.57
N LYS A 151 7.12 -10.53 -8.30
CA LYS A 151 8.14 -10.55 -7.24
C LYS A 151 7.82 -11.53 -6.12
N GLY A 152 6.58 -11.94 -6.01
CA GLY A 152 6.13 -12.89 -5.00
C GLY A 152 4.65 -13.23 -5.13
N ILE A 153 4.23 -14.06 -4.20
CA ILE A 153 2.84 -14.53 -4.08
C ILE A 153 2.32 -14.21 -2.69
N ARG A 154 1.05 -13.88 -2.60
CA ARG A 154 0.30 -13.83 -1.34
C ARG A 154 -0.90 -14.79 -1.38
N ARG A 155 -1.18 -15.41 -0.25
CA ARG A 155 -2.45 -16.06 0.06
C ARG A 155 -2.97 -15.47 1.37
N ILE A 156 -4.19 -14.93 1.35
CA ILE A 156 -4.86 -14.46 2.56
C ILE A 156 -5.15 -15.65 3.47
N LEU A 157 -4.57 -15.64 4.68
CA LEU A 157 -4.74 -16.68 5.68
C LEU A 157 -5.60 -16.23 6.87
N HIS A 158 -5.93 -14.93 6.94
CA HIS A 158 -6.79 -14.39 7.99
C HIS A 158 -8.28 -14.42 7.65
N ASP A 159 -8.64 -14.80 6.45
CA ASP A 159 -10.03 -14.97 6.03
C ASP A 159 -10.74 -15.95 6.99
N PRO A 160 -11.93 -15.62 7.51
CA PRO A 160 -12.71 -16.51 8.39
C PRO A 160 -12.92 -17.93 7.83
N GLU A 161 -13.02 -18.07 6.52
CA GLU A 161 -13.23 -19.35 5.84
C GLU A 161 -11.93 -20.16 5.68
N THR A 162 -10.75 -19.56 5.84
CA THR A 162 -9.48 -20.28 5.77
C THR A 162 -9.24 -21.05 7.06
N PRO A 163 -9.10 -22.39 7.04
CA PRO A 163 -8.82 -23.18 8.25
C PRO A 163 -7.50 -22.78 8.91
N ARG A 164 -7.44 -22.94 10.23
CA ARG A 164 -6.18 -22.73 10.95
C ARG A 164 -5.15 -23.77 10.54
N GLY A 165 -3.89 -23.35 10.46
CA GLY A 165 -2.79 -24.23 10.10
C GLY A 165 -2.68 -24.55 8.62
N THR A 166 -3.55 -23.99 7.74
CA THR A 166 -3.50 -24.19 6.28
C THR A 166 -2.08 -23.97 5.73
N CYS A 167 -1.35 -22.98 6.22
CA CYS A 167 0.01 -22.71 5.74
C CYS A 167 1.06 -23.78 6.15
N LEU A 168 0.70 -24.72 7.00
CA LEU A 168 1.57 -25.81 7.46
C LEU A 168 1.19 -27.16 6.85
N GLU A 169 0.18 -27.22 6.00
CA GLU A 169 -0.20 -28.42 5.25
C GLU A 169 0.91 -28.79 4.25
N ALA A 170 1.11 -30.07 4.04
CA ALA A 170 2.21 -30.59 3.23
C ALA A 170 2.26 -30.01 1.80
N ASP A 171 1.10 -29.92 1.13
CA ASP A 171 1.02 -29.38 -0.23
C ASP A 171 1.28 -27.85 -0.23
N PHE A 172 0.85 -27.13 0.81
CA PHE A 172 1.14 -25.71 0.96
C PHE A 172 2.64 -25.49 1.12
N LEU A 173 3.30 -26.24 2.03
CA LEU A 173 4.76 -26.18 2.24
C LEU A 173 5.54 -26.50 0.96
N LYS A 174 5.06 -27.47 0.16
CA LYS A 174 5.64 -27.79 -1.16
C LYS A 174 5.60 -26.58 -2.09
N GLY A 175 4.46 -25.91 -2.19
CA GLY A 175 4.32 -24.71 -3.02
C GLY A 175 5.19 -23.54 -2.50
N ILE A 176 5.34 -23.40 -1.19
CA ILE A 176 6.23 -22.37 -0.61
C ILE A 176 7.71 -22.64 -0.95
N ARG A 177 8.17 -23.90 -0.87
CA ARG A 177 9.54 -24.25 -1.29
C ARG A 177 9.78 -23.94 -2.76
N LEU A 178 8.79 -24.19 -3.63
CA LEU A 178 8.86 -23.82 -5.04
C LEU A 178 9.06 -22.32 -5.25
N LEU A 179 8.43 -21.46 -4.42
CA LEU A 179 8.71 -20.02 -4.48
C LEU A 179 10.16 -19.70 -4.17
N GLY A 180 10.75 -20.35 -3.16
CA GLY A 180 12.17 -20.19 -2.83
C GLY A 180 13.10 -20.59 -4.01
N GLU A 181 12.84 -21.74 -4.65
CA GLU A 181 13.55 -22.21 -5.83
C GLU A 181 13.50 -21.19 -6.98
N LYS A 182 12.35 -20.53 -7.16
CA LYS A 182 12.12 -19.51 -8.18
C LYS A 182 12.54 -18.09 -7.74
N LYS A 183 13.10 -17.92 -6.54
CA LYS A 183 13.48 -16.63 -5.95
C LYS A 183 12.33 -15.63 -5.86
N LEU A 184 11.12 -16.14 -5.62
CA LEU A 184 9.94 -15.35 -5.34
C LEU A 184 9.70 -15.28 -3.82
N THR A 185 9.14 -14.16 -3.36
CA THR A 185 8.75 -14.02 -1.96
C THR A 185 7.37 -14.66 -1.68
N PHE A 186 7.13 -14.99 -0.41
CA PHE A 186 5.78 -15.25 0.07
C PHE A 186 5.39 -14.18 1.09
N ASP A 187 4.35 -13.40 0.77
CA ASP A 187 3.82 -12.38 1.65
C ASP A 187 2.76 -13.01 2.58
N VAL A 188 3.04 -12.93 3.89
CA VAL A 188 2.25 -13.63 4.92
C VAL A 188 1.22 -12.71 5.53
N CYS A 189 -0.05 -12.90 5.19
CA CYS A 189 -1.18 -12.19 5.77
C CYS A 189 -2.01 -13.16 6.63
N ILE A 190 -1.76 -13.19 7.93
CA ILE A 190 -2.27 -14.23 8.86
C ILE A 190 -2.88 -13.60 10.12
N ARG A 191 -3.78 -14.33 10.80
CA ARG A 191 -4.40 -13.86 12.05
C ARG A 191 -3.36 -13.70 13.18
N PRO A 192 -3.47 -12.65 14.02
CA PRO A 192 -2.52 -12.45 15.12
C PRO A 192 -2.32 -13.67 16.04
N ARG A 193 -3.38 -14.42 16.29
CA ARG A 193 -3.34 -15.64 17.15
C ARG A 193 -2.63 -16.84 16.49
N GLU A 194 -2.34 -16.76 15.19
CA GLU A 194 -1.66 -17.78 14.40
C GLU A 194 -0.24 -17.37 13.98
N LEU A 195 0.28 -16.25 14.50
CA LEU A 195 1.62 -15.75 14.18
C LEU A 195 2.73 -16.79 14.46
N ARG A 196 2.52 -17.73 15.38
CA ARG A 196 3.49 -18.79 15.64
C ARG A 196 3.64 -19.77 14.48
N ASP A 197 2.62 -19.91 13.64
CA ASP A 197 2.69 -20.76 12.45
C ASP A 197 3.71 -20.19 11.45
N VAL A 198 3.92 -18.87 11.43
CA VAL A 198 4.96 -18.22 10.60
C VAL A 198 6.36 -18.68 11.00
N VAL A 199 6.60 -18.93 12.30
CA VAL A 199 7.89 -19.45 12.80
C VAL A 199 8.14 -20.84 12.21
N THR A 200 7.13 -21.72 12.27
CA THR A 200 7.20 -23.06 11.69
C THR A 200 7.37 -23.01 10.17
N LEU A 201 6.54 -22.25 9.49
CA LEU A 201 6.59 -22.06 8.04
C LEU A 201 7.98 -21.61 7.56
N ALA A 202 8.55 -20.58 8.22
CA ALA A 202 9.87 -20.06 7.86
C ALA A 202 11.01 -21.05 8.19
N THR A 203 10.81 -21.92 9.17
CA THR A 203 11.79 -22.98 9.52
C THR A 203 11.74 -24.13 8.51
N GLU A 204 10.53 -24.53 8.10
CA GLU A 204 10.31 -25.61 7.12
C GLU A 204 10.69 -25.22 5.67
N CYS A 205 10.76 -23.92 5.37
CA CYS A 205 11.05 -23.36 4.06
C CYS A 205 12.20 -22.34 4.16
N PRO A 206 13.43 -22.73 4.52
CA PRO A 206 14.53 -21.81 4.82
C PRO A 206 15.02 -21.02 3.61
N ASP A 207 14.84 -21.54 2.40
CA ASP A 207 15.28 -20.90 1.15
C ASP A 207 14.24 -19.90 0.59
N THR A 208 13.06 -19.82 1.21
CA THR A 208 12.02 -18.87 0.81
C THR A 208 12.12 -17.60 1.64
N GLN A 209 12.12 -16.45 0.97
CA GLN A 209 12.01 -15.14 1.62
C GLN A 209 10.55 -14.88 1.96
N PHE A 210 10.27 -14.65 3.23
CA PHE A 210 8.95 -14.26 3.72
C PHE A 210 8.89 -12.76 4.00
N VAL A 211 7.71 -12.17 3.76
CA VAL A 211 7.42 -10.80 4.13
C VAL A 211 6.12 -10.79 4.94
N LEU A 212 6.21 -10.52 6.23
CA LEU A 212 5.05 -10.48 7.13
C LEU A 212 4.28 -9.19 6.93
N ASP A 213 3.02 -9.29 6.51
CA ASP A 213 2.14 -8.14 6.30
C ASP A 213 1.72 -7.47 7.61
N HIS A 214 1.57 -6.13 7.60
CA HIS A 214 0.83 -5.32 8.57
C HIS A 214 1.28 -5.52 10.03
N CYS A 215 2.59 -5.55 10.27
CA CYS A 215 3.10 -5.83 11.62
C CYS A 215 2.47 -7.10 12.22
N GLY A 216 2.21 -8.14 11.38
CA GLY A 216 1.52 -9.36 11.81
C GLY A 216 0.05 -9.13 12.14
N ASN A 217 -0.63 -8.24 11.41
CA ASN A 217 -2.00 -7.80 11.65
C ASN A 217 -2.21 -7.29 13.09
N ALA A 218 -1.27 -6.46 13.55
CA ALA A 218 -1.31 -5.85 14.86
C ALA A 218 -2.56 -4.99 15.07
N ASP A 219 -3.24 -5.17 16.18
CA ASP A 219 -4.29 -4.25 16.62
C ASP A 219 -3.68 -3.20 17.55
N SER A 220 -3.44 -1.99 17.03
CA SER A 220 -2.83 -0.89 17.78
C SER A 220 -3.62 -0.52 19.04
N LYS A 221 -4.92 -0.82 19.10
CA LYS A 221 -5.74 -0.64 20.31
C LYS A 221 -5.27 -1.47 21.50
N ALA A 222 -4.55 -2.58 21.26
CA ALA A 222 -4.00 -3.41 22.33
C ALA A 222 -2.94 -2.69 23.16
N PHE A 223 -2.41 -1.56 22.67
CA PHE A 223 -1.40 -0.76 23.33
C PHE A 223 -1.95 0.51 23.98
N GLN A 224 -3.25 0.76 23.86
CA GLN A 224 -3.93 1.89 24.50
C GLN A 224 -4.34 1.53 25.94
N ALA A 225 -4.23 2.49 26.85
CA ALA A 225 -4.67 2.31 28.25
C ALA A 225 -6.20 2.09 28.36
N ASN A 226 -6.95 2.78 27.51
CA ASN A 226 -8.42 2.71 27.46
C ASN A 226 -8.89 2.61 26.01
N PRO A 227 -8.81 1.42 25.40
CA PRO A 227 -9.22 1.25 24.02
C PRO A 227 -10.74 1.42 23.86
N ALA A 228 -11.18 2.09 22.78
CA ALA A 228 -12.59 2.32 22.46
C ALA A 228 -13.37 1.01 22.19
N ALA A 229 -12.66 -0.07 21.84
CA ALA A 229 -13.20 -1.41 21.63
C ALA A 229 -12.19 -2.47 22.07
N LYS A 230 -12.67 -3.67 22.37
CA LYS A 230 -11.81 -4.80 22.77
C LYS A 230 -10.83 -5.13 21.63
N PRO A 231 -9.50 -5.15 21.92
CA PRO A 231 -8.49 -5.52 20.92
C PRO A 231 -8.61 -7.00 20.51
N ALA A 232 -8.15 -7.29 19.29
CA ALA A 232 -8.14 -8.65 18.73
C ALA A 232 -7.13 -9.60 19.42
N HIS A 233 -6.13 -9.03 20.09
CA HIS A 233 -5.09 -9.74 20.84
C HIS A 233 -4.60 -8.87 22.01
N THR A 234 -3.83 -9.44 22.93
CA THR A 234 -3.10 -8.65 23.93
C THR A 234 -1.75 -8.18 23.37
N ALA A 235 -1.24 -7.05 23.87
CA ALA A 235 0.07 -6.53 23.49
C ALA A 235 1.18 -7.58 23.74
N VAL A 236 1.16 -8.22 24.91
CA VAL A 236 2.18 -9.20 25.34
C VAL A 236 2.20 -10.45 24.45
N GLU A 237 1.05 -10.99 24.06
CA GLU A 237 0.97 -12.16 23.18
C GLU A 237 1.50 -11.84 21.78
N TRP A 238 1.13 -10.68 21.24
CA TRP A 238 1.61 -10.22 19.95
C TRP A 238 3.13 -9.98 19.98
N GLN A 239 3.66 -9.25 20.98
CA GLN A 239 5.09 -8.98 21.12
C GLN A 239 5.92 -10.26 21.14
N LYS A 240 5.53 -11.24 21.99
CA LYS A 240 6.22 -12.55 22.07
C LYS A 240 6.21 -13.29 20.74
N SER A 241 5.14 -13.18 19.96
CA SER A 241 5.05 -13.81 18.65
C SER A 241 5.96 -13.12 17.64
N MET A 242 5.99 -11.78 17.62
CA MET A 242 6.87 -11.00 16.73
C MET A 242 8.36 -11.24 17.05
N GLU A 243 8.73 -11.31 18.33
CA GLU A 243 10.09 -11.66 18.76
C GLU A 243 10.52 -13.06 18.29
N ALA A 244 9.59 -14.03 18.32
CA ALA A 244 9.86 -15.39 17.86
C ALA A 244 10.04 -15.43 16.32
N ILE A 245 9.21 -14.69 15.57
CA ILE A 245 9.30 -14.57 14.11
C ILE A 245 10.60 -13.86 13.71
N ALA A 246 10.96 -12.78 14.37
CA ALA A 246 12.15 -11.99 14.04
C ALA A 246 13.47 -12.77 14.19
N LYS A 247 13.47 -13.86 14.95
CA LYS A 247 14.61 -14.82 15.01
C LYS A 247 14.80 -15.62 13.72
N ARG A 248 13.84 -15.57 12.80
CA ARG A 248 13.97 -16.21 11.49
C ARG A 248 14.61 -15.23 10.49
N PRO A 249 15.83 -15.50 10.00
CA PRO A 249 16.58 -14.56 9.15
C PRO A 249 15.90 -14.33 7.80
N ASN A 250 15.09 -15.29 7.33
CA ASN A 250 14.34 -15.25 6.08
C ASN A 250 12.96 -14.59 6.21
N VAL A 251 12.68 -13.86 7.31
CA VAL A 251 11.43 -13.11 7.50
C VAL A 251 11.72 -11.61 7.63
N ALA A 252 11.09 -10.81 6.80
CA ALA A 252 11.01 -9.36 6.91
C ALA A 252 9.58 -8.94 7.33
N CYS A 253 9.41 -7.69 7.76
CA CYS A 253 8.12 -7.18 8.27
C CYS A 253 7.74 -5.87 7.58
N LYS A 254 6.53 -5.80 7.03
CA LYS A 254 5.92 -4.55 6.55
C LYS A 254 5.40 -3.73 7.71
N ILE A 255 5.85 -2.49 7.76
CA ILE A 255 5.37 -1.49 8.70
C ILE A 255 4.14 -0.83 8.08
N SER A 256 2.97 -1.39 8.37
CA SER A 256 1.64 -1.00 7.86
C SER A 256 0.54 -1.65 8.69
N GLY A 257 -0.72 -1.44 8.34
CA GLY A 257 -1.88 -2.08 8.97
C GLY A 257 -2.16 -1.59 10.39
N VAL A 258 -1.54 -0.50 10.80
CA VAL A 258 -1.59 0.02 12.17
C VAL A 258 -2.59 1.16 12.36
N VAL A 259 -3.02 1.79 11.27
CA VAL A 259 -3.99 2.91 11.30
C VAL A 259 -5.43 2.44 11.15
N GLU A 260 -5.66 1.35 10.42
CA GLU A 260 -6.98 0.82 10.09
C GLU A 260 -7.84 0.50 11.32
N PRO A 261 -7.30 -0.07 12.41
CA PRO A 261 -8.07 -0.35 13.61
C PRO A 261 -8.34 0.89 14.47
N MET A 262 -7.72 2.03 14.15
CA MET A 262 -7.79 3.23 14.99
C MET A 262 -9.06 4.05 14.73
N SER A 263 -9.57 4.68 15.77
CA SER A 263 -10.63 5.68 15.66
C SER A 263 -10.07 7.02 15.19
N ALA A 264 -10.93 7.88 14.63
CA ALA A 264 -10.51 9.21 14.22
C ALA A 264 -9.82 9.99 15.38
N GLY A 265 -8.80 10.76 15.04
CA GLY A 265 -8.05 11.55 16.02
C GLY A 265 -6.86 10.84 16.66
N TRP A 266 -6.47 9.66 16.19
CA TRP A 266 -5.23 9.01 16.61
C TRP A 266 -4.00 9.91 16.33
N THR A 267 -2.97 9.69 17.09
CA THR A 267 -1.69 10.42 17.00
C THR A 267 -0.54 9.45 16.68
N PRO A 268 0.62 9.93 16.24
CA PRO A 268 1.80 9.08 16.07
C PRO A 268 2.18 8.30 17.33
N GLU A 269 1.93 8.88 18.50
CA GLU A 269 2.19 8.27 19.82
C GLU A 269 1.33 7.01 20.07
N ASP A 270 0.12 6.95 19.52
CA ASP A 270 -0.76 5.78 19.59
C ASP A 270 -0.25 4.61 18.74
N LEU A 271 0.46 4.89 17.65
CA LEU A 271 1.00 3.89 16.72
C LEU A 271 2.43 3.48 17.07
N ALA A 272 3.17 4.36 17.74
CA ALA A 272 4.59 4.21 18.06
C ALA A 272 4.92 2.88 18.80
N PRO A 273 4.11 2.38 19.74
CA PRO A 273 4.41 1.11 20.40
C PRO A 273 4.52 -0.08 19.46
N VAL A 274 3.61 -0.22 18.49
CA VAL A 274 3.64 -1.29 17.49
C VAL A 274 4.80 -1.09 16.53
N VAL A 275 4.92 0.12 15.97
CA VAL A 275 5.95 0.45 14.99
C VAL A 275 7.34 0.24 15.57
N ASN A 276 7.64 0.82 16.73
CA ASN A 276 8.96 0.71 17.35
C ASN A 276 9.29 -0.73 17.74
N HIS A 277 8.32 -1.50 18.26
CA HIS A 277 8.56 -2.89 18.57
C HIS A 277 8.99 -3.69 17.33
N CYS A 278 8.32 -3.49 16.17
CA CYS A 278 8.72 -4.14 14.92
C CYS A 278 10.11 -3.69 14.45
N LEU A 279 10.38 -2.37 14.47
CA LEU A 279 11.68 -1.83 14.05
C LEU A 279 12.84 -2.34 14.91
N ASP A 280 12.64 -2.42 16.23
CA ASP A 280 13.66 -2.87 17.17
C ASP A 280 13.88 -4.39 17.12
N THR A 281 12.81 -5.14 16.90
CA THR A 281 12.85 -6.61 16.92
C THR A 281 13.40 -7.18 15.60
N PHE A 282 12.97 -6.67 14.44
CA PHE A 282 13.45 -7.13 13.13
C PHE A 282 14.76 -6.48 12.71
N GLY A 283 15.13 -5.35 13.32
CA GLY A 283 16.30 -4.56 12.94
C GLY A 283 16.11 -3.79 11.64
N SER A 284 17.04 -2.87 11.35
CA SER A 284 16.92 -1.94 10.23
C SER A 284 16.91 -2.58 8.85
N ASP A 285 17.44 -3.81 8.71
CA ASP A 285 17.58 -4.48 7.40
C ASP A 285 16.35 -5.31 6.97
N ARG A 286 15.38 -5.52 7.87
CA ARG A 286 14.25 -6.41 7.59
C ARG A 286 12.89 -5.78 7.86
N VAL A 287 12.79 -4.47 7.68
CA VAL A 287 11.55 -3.69 7.79
C VAL A 287 11.30 -2.90 6.52
N LEU A 288 10.05 -2.83 6.06
CA LEU A 288 9.65 -2.17 4.82
C LEU A 288 8.49 -1.21 5.07
N PHE A 289 8.57 0.00 4.52
CA PHE A 289 7.41 0.88 4.46
C PHE A 289 6.33 0.29 3.56
N SER A 290 5.09 0.40 4.00
CA SER A 290 3.91 -0.01 3.24
C SER A 290 2.72 0.85 3.61
N SER A 291 1.94 1.28 2.61
CA SER A 291 0.78 2.14 2.86
C SER A 291 -0.48 1.35 3.22
N ASN A 292 -0.63 0.16 2.68
CA ASN A 292 -1.90 -0.58 2.64
C ASN A 292 -3.03 0.24 2.01
N TRP A 293 -2.70 1.18 1.11
CA TRP A 293 -3.71 1.98 0.41
C TRP A 293 -4.48 1.12 -0.58
N PRO A 294 -5.81 1.24 -0.69
CA PRO A 294 -6.68 2.22 -0.03
C PRO A 294 -7.25 1.74 1.33
N VAL A 295 -6.89 0.55 1.81
CA VAL A 295 -7.44 0.00 3.06
C VAL A 295 -7.09 0.88 4.26
N CYS A 296 -5.95 1.55 4.26
CA CYS A 296 -5.57 2.52 5.29
C CYS A 296 -6.60 3.65 5.49
N LEU A 297 -7.45 3.95 4.47
CA LEU A 297 -8.52 4.95 4.57
C LEU A 297 -9.58 4.62 5.63
N LEU A 298 -9.62 3.39 6.12
CA LEU A 298 -10.47 3.01 7.25
C LEU A 298 -10.13 3.81 8.52
N GLY A 299 -8.84 4.07 8.75
CA GLY A 299 -8.35 4.78 9.93
C GLY A 299 -7.74 6.17 9.66
N GLY A 300 -7.29 6.45 8.42
CA GLY A 300 -6.67 7.73 8.08
C GLY A 300 -6.23 7.80 6.62
N THR A 301 -5.78 8.97 6.16
CA THR A 301 -5.24 9.11 4.81
C THR A 301 -3.83 8.52 4.71
N LEU A 302 -3.42 8.15 3.49
CA LEU A 302 -2.04 7.70 3.22
C LEU A 302 -1.03 8.75 3.69
N ARG A 303 -1.31 10.03 3.44
CA ARG A 303 -0.43 11.14 3.85
C ARG A 303 -0.29 11.21 5.37
N GLN A 304 -1.39 11.10 6.12
CA GLN A 304 -1.34 11.06 7.59
C GLN A 304 -0.48 9.90 8.10
N TRP A 305 -0.59 8.72 7.46
CA TRP A 305 0.25 7.58 7.81
C TRP A 305 1.74 7.84 7.53
N VAL A 306 2.07 8.36 6.34
CA VAL A 306 3.45 8.72 5.98
C VAL A 306 4.03 9.72 6.98
N ASP A 307 3.30 10.78 7.29
CA ASP A 307 3.75 11.83 8.21
C ASP A 307 3.92 11.28 9.64
N ALA A 308 3.02 10.40 10.09
CA ALA A 308 3.11 9.74 11.39
C ALA A 308 4.35 8.83 11.49
N LEU A 309 4.58 7.98 10.47
CA LEU A 309 5.74 7.10 10.46
C LEU A 309 7.05 7.91 10.41
N ALA A 310 7.09 8.98 9.63
CA ALA A 310 8.23 9.88 9.59
C ALA A 310 8.53 10.49 10.97
N LYS A 311 7.49 10.93 11.71
CA LYS A 311 7.63 11.44 13.07
C LYS A 311 8.11 10.36 14.05
N ILE A 312 7.53 9.17 14.01
CA ILE A 312 7.92 8.04 14.88
C ILE A 312 9.39 7.67 14.68
N THR A 313 9.87 7.73 13.43
CA THR A 313 11.23 7.30 13.07
C THR A 313 12.24 8.44 13.04
N ALA A 314 11.87 9.68 13.35
CA ALA A 314 12.71 10.86 13.21
C ALA A 314 14.04 10.78 13.98
N SER A 315 14.06 10.14 15.14
CA SER A 315 15.26 9.96 15.98
C SER A 315 16.17 8.81 15.53
N ARG A 316 15.74 7.97 14.58
CA ARG A 316 16.54 6.84 14.08
C ARG A 316 17.60 7.32 13.08
N PRO A 317 18.74 6.63 12.94
CA PRO A 317 19.77 6.98 11.97
C PRO A 317 19.20 7.17 10.56
N ALA A 318 19.73 8.12 9.80
CA ALA A 318 19.28 8.41 8.43
C ALA A 318 19.40 7.17 7.51
N THR A 319 20.45 6.36 7.70
CA THR A 319 20.66 5.09 6.98
C THR A 319 19.55 4.08 7.26
N ASP A 320 19.10 3.95 8.50
CA ASP A 320 18.03 3.01 8.87
C ASP A 320 16.68 3.47 8.33
N ARG A 321 16.46 4.80 8.32
CA ARG A 321 15.28 5.38 7.68
C ARG A 321 15.27 5.14 6.16
N ALA A 322 16.41 5.32 5.47
CA ALA A 322 16.50 5.04 4.04
C ALA A 322 16.18 3.57 3.72
N LYS A 323 16.68 2.64 4.53
CA LYS A 323 16.36 1.21 4.43
C LYS A 323 14.85 0.96 4.58
N LEU A 324 14.22 1.52 5.62
CA LEU A 324 12.78 1.39 5.85
C LEU A 324 11.95 1.91 4.67
N TRP A 325 12.28 3.12 4.18
CA TRP A 325 11.48 3.80 3.17
C TRP A 325 11.65 3.25 1.75
N ALA A 326 12.81 2.63 1.42
CA ALA A 326 13.04 2.18 0.05
C ALA A 326 14.00 0.98 -0.09
N ASP A 327 15.19 1.01 0.56
CA ASP A 327 16.28 0.12 0.18
C ASP A 327 15.98 -1.35 0.48
N ASN A 328 15.30 -1.62 1.60
CA ASN A 328 14.90 -2.98 1.94
C ASN A 328 13.88 -3.56 0.95
N ALA A 329 12.89 -2.76 0.53
CA ALA A 329 11.93 -3.20 -0.47
C ALA A 329 12.63 -3.53 -1.79
N SER A 330 13.58 -2.66 -2.24
CA SER A 330 14.38 -2.92 -3.43
C SER A 330 15.15 -4.24 -3.33
N ARG A 331 15.83 -4.46 -2.22
CA ARG A 331 16.63 -5.67 -2.01
C ARG A 331 15.79 -6.93 -1.87
N ILE A 332 14.74 -6.89 -1.04
CA ILE A 332 13.93 -8.07 -0.70
C ILE A 332 13.12 -8.55 -1.90
N TYR A 333 12.55 -7.64 -2.67
CA TYR A 333 11.77 -7.97 -3.86
C TYR A 333 12.61 -7.97 -5.16
N GLY A 334 13.91 -7.71 -5.09
CA GLY A 334 14.78 -7.63 -6.29
C GLY A 334 14.25 -6.60 -7.29
N LEU A 335 14.03 -5.36 -6.81
CA LEU A 335 13.47 -4.28 -7.64
C LEU A 335 14.59 -3.45 -8.26
N ASP A 336 14.51 -3.25 -9.57
CA ASP A 336 15.31 -2.27 -10.30
C ASP A 336 14.70 -0.89 -10.10
N ALA A 337 15.11 -0.17 -9.06
CA ALA A 337 14.45 1.06 -8.62
C ALA A 337 15.43 2.22 -8.36
#